data_47b15c22504481a890ea04108666c63b
#
_entry.id   47b15c22504481a890ea04108666c63b
#
_cell.length_a   1.000
_cell.length_b   1.000
_cell.length_c   1.000
_cell.angle_alpha   90.00
_cell.angle_beta   90.00
_cell.angle_gamma   90.00
#
_symmetry.space_group_name_H-M   'P 1'
#
loop_
_entity.id
_entity.type
_entity.pdbx_description
1 polymer ?
#
loop_
_entity_poly.entity_id
_entity_poly.type
_entity_poly.pdbx_seq_one_letter_code
_entity_poly.pdbx_strand_id
1 'polypeptide(L)'
;RDSASPVESDASIGDPLSLCVEFAALMVSLAKEIPLDEARRMCREKLADGSALAKFEQMVVAQGGDLERFRKVVEKPVFKFKIQAMRSGYVTAIDAEKVGRVALALGAGRLEAKDRIDPLAGVSLSVKVGDKVAVGAPLATLEKSTEPDGLDAAAAELYKAFQISATAPEKRELILERVGFEQNANLREPGESSRIEDGIREDSLNSCDSCSEER
;
A
#
# COMPACT_ATOMS: atom_id res chain seq x y z
N ARG A 1 -3.17 -19.71 11.27
CA ARG A 1 -4.54 -19.30 11.71
C ARG A 1 -4.36 -18.26 12.79
N ASP A 2 -3.97 -17.07 12.40
CA ASP A 2 -4.15 -15.93 13.28
C ASP A 2 -5.34 -15.17 12.71
N SER A 3 -6.44 -15.27 13.47
CA SER A 3 -7.63 -14.47 13.31
C SER A 3 -7.19 -13.01 13.22
N ALA A 4 -7.51 -12.37 12.11
CA ALA A 4 -7.38 -10.94 11.97
C ALA A 4 -8.10 -10.30 13.16
N SER A 5 -7.33 -9.72 14.07
CA SER A 5 -7.88 -8.89 15.13
C SER A 5 -8.70 -7.78 14.49
N PRO A 6 -9.87 -7.44 15.03
CA PRO A 6 -10.64 -6.33 14.52
C PRO A 6 -9.74 -5.09 14.54
N VAL A 7 -9.77 -4.36 13.45
CA VAL A 7 -9.11 -3.05 13.32
C VAL A 7 -9.79 -2.10 14.29
N GLU A 8 -9.45 -2.25 15.56
CA GLU A 8 -9.68 -1.20 16.53
C GLU A 8 -8.60 -0.16 16.36
N SER A 9 -9.11 0.85 15.79
CA SER A 9 -8.45 1.87 15.71
C SER A 9 -8.48 3.26 16.00
N ASP A 10 -7.76 3.77 16.70
CA ASP A 10 -7.19 5.11 16.63
C ASP A 10 -5.92 5.00 15.76
N ALA A 11 -6.13 4.89 14.45
CA ALA A 11 -5.03 4.86 13.50
C ALA A 11 -4.30 6.20 13.64
N SER A 12 -3.21 6.16 14.39
CA SER A 12 -2.30 7.29 14.49
C SER A 12 -2.00 7.79 13.07
N ILE A 13 -2.17 9.08 12.86
CA ILE A 13 -1.75 9.78 11.64
C ILE A 13 -0.32 9.30 11.33
N GLY A 14 -0.13 8.43 10.33
CA GLY A 14 1.16 7.75 10.06
C GLY A 14 1.03 6.30 9.62
N ASP A 15 -0.17 5.73 9.68
CA ASP A 15 -0.41 4.37 9.20
C ASP A 15 -0.75 4.37 7.70
N PRO A 16 -0.09 3.52 6.88
CA PRO A 16 -0.44 3.35 5.46
C PRO A 16 -1.92 3.04 5.22
N LEU A 17 -2.58 2.32 6.14
CA LEU A 17 -4.00 2.03 6.04
C LEU A 17 -4.84 3.32 6.14
N SER A 18 -4.50 4.23 7.05
CA SER A 18 -5.18 5.52 7.18
C SER A 18 -5.07 6.34 5.91
N LEU A 19 -3.89 6.34 5.27
CA LEU A 19 -3.68 7.02 3.99
C LEU A 19 -4.51 6.41 2.88
N CYS A 20 -4.57 5.08 2.78
CA CYS A 20 -5.41 4.38 1.80
C CYS A 20 -6.90 4.67 2.01
N VAL A 21 -7.37 4.70 3.26
CA VAL A 21 -8.75 5.05 3.58
C VAL A 21 -9.05 6.49 3.19
N GLU A 22 -8.12 7.42 3.44
CA GLU A 22 -8.31 8.82 3.07
C GLU A 22 -8.42 9.01 1.56
N PHE A 23 -7.55 8.39 0.76
CA PHE A 23 -7.65 8.43 -0.70
C PHE A 23 -8.93 7.78 -1.21
N ALA A 24 -9.32 6.63 -0.67
CA ALA A 24 -10.57 5.98 -1.05
C ALA A 24 -11.78 6.87 -0.71
N ALA A 25 -11.76 7.49 0.48
CA ALA A 25 -12.83 8.39 0.91
C ALA A 25 -12.94 9.64 0.02
N LEU A 26 -11.81 10.23 -0.39
CA LEU A 26 -11.80 11.33 -1.34
C LEU A 26 -12.43 10.91 -2.69
N MET A 27 -12.05 9.76 -3.23
CA MET A 27 -12.64 9.24 -4.46
C MET A 27 -14.14 8.97 -4.33
N VAL A 28 -14.58 8.37 -3.22
CA VAL A 28 -15.99 8.09 -2.96
C VAL A 28 -16.80 9.37 -2.76
N SER A 29 -16.25 10.34 -2.01
CA SER A 29 -16.86 11.64 -1.78
C SER A 29 -17.11 12.39 -3.10
N LEU A 30 -16.12 12.42 -3.99
CA LEU A 30 -16.23 13.04 -5.31
C LEU A 30 -17.22 12.30 -6.23
N ALA A 31 -17.17 10.96 -6.25
CA ALA A 31 -18.01 10.17 -7.15
C ALA A 31 -19.46 10.11 -6.72
N LYS A 32 -19.75 10.24 -5.43
CA LYS A 32 -21.11 10.16 -4.87
C LYS A 32 -21.68 11.52 -4.44
N GLU A 33 -20.87 12.57 -4.49
CA GLU A 33 -21.23 13.92 -4.03
C GLU A 33 -21.70 13.93 -2.57
N ILE A 34 -21.02 13.15 -1.71
CA ILE A 34 -21.32 13.04 -0.27
C ILE A 34 -20.23 13.68 0.58
N PRO A 35 -20.52 14.08 1.84
CA PRO A 35 -19.52 14.60 2.76
C PRO A 35 -18.35 13.63 2.95
N LEU A 36 -17.13 14.19 3.05
CA LEU A 36 -15.91 13.39 3.20
C LEU A 36 -15.94 12.49 4.43
N ASP A 37 -16.50 12.95 5.54
CA ASP A 37 -16.60 12.16 6.78
C ASP A 37 -17.54 10.96 6.61
N GLU A 38 -18.62 11.11 5.86
CA GLU A 38 -19.49 10.01 5.49
C GLU A 38 -18.76 9.00 4.59
N ALA A 39 -18.04 9.49 3.60
CA ALA A 39 -17.22 8.64 2.73
C ALA A 39 -16.14 7.87 3.52
N ARG A 40 -15.47 8.51 4.50
CA ARG A 40 -14.52 7.84 5.39
C ARG A 40 -15.16 6.72 6.18
N ARG A 41 -16.35 6.97 6.76
CA ARG A 41 -17.11 5.95 7.49
C ARG A 41 -17.44 4.77 6.57
N MET A 42 -17.98 5.03 5.38
CA MET A 42 -18.29 3.99 4.39
C MET A 42 -17.06 3.16 4.02
N CYS A 43 -15.91 3.77 3.79
CA CYS A 43 -14.68 3.04 3.47
C CYS A 43 -14.23 2.14 4.60
N ARG A 44 -14.28 2.61 5.86
CA ARG A 44 -13.94 1.79 7.03
C ARG A 44 -14.92 0.63 7.22
N GLU A 45 -16.21 0.84 7.04
CA GLU A 45 -17.24 -0.21 7.09
C GLU A 45 -16.95 -1.30 6.05
N LYS A 46 -16.59 -0.94 4.80
CA LYS A 46 -16.27 -1.88 3.72
C LYS A 46 -14.99 -2.69 3.97
N LEU A 47 -14.06 -2.14 4.71
CA LEU A 47 -12.88 -2.90 5.17
C LEU A 47 -13.26 -3.86 6.31
N ALA A 48 -14.06 -3.40 7.26
CA ALA A 48 -14.42 -4.18 8.44
C ALA A 48 -15.36 -5.35 8.12
N ASP A 49 -16.32 -5.16 7.19
CA ASP A 49 -17.29 -6.18 6.78
C ASP A 49 -16.73 -7.18 5.75
N GLY A 50 -15.49 -6.99 5.27
CA GLY A 50 -14.83 -7.84 4.29
C GLY A 50 -15.31 -7.65 2.84
N SER A 51 -16.28 -6.79 2.58
CA SER A 51 -16.81 -6.56 1.21
C SER A 51 -15.76 -5.94 0.27
N ALA A 52 -14.82 -5.13 0.81
CA ALA A 52 -13.70 -4.62 0.04
C ALA A 52 -12.77 -5.74 -0.43
N LEU A 53 -12.46 -6.72 0.44
CA LEU A 53 -11.66 -7.90 0.07
C LEU A 53 -12.38 -8.74 -0.98
N ALA A 54 -13.67 -9.02 -0.79
CA ALA A 54 -14.46 -9.78 -1.76
C ALA A 54 -14.48 -9.09 -3.14
N LYS A 55 -14.56 -7.76 -3.18
CA LYS A 55 -14.48 -7.00 -4.44
C LYS A 55 -13.11 -7.09 -5.08
N PHE A 56 -12.04 -7.03 -4.29
CA PHE A 56 -10.68 -7.23 -4.78
C PHE A 56 -10.49 -8.63 -5.38
N GLU A 57 -10.98 -9.67 -4.71
CA GLU A 57 -10.93 -11.05 -5.23
C GLU A 57 -11.69 -11.20 -6.55
N GLN A 58 -12.89 -10.60 -6.67
CA GLN A 58 -13.64 -10.54 -7.93
C GLN A 58 -12.85 -9.86 -9.05
N MET A 59 -12.18 -8.74 -8.75
CA MET A 59 -11.33 -8.03 -9.71
C MET A 59 -10.18 -8.91 -10.19
N VAL A 60 -9.48 -9.59 -9.27
CA VAL A 60 -8.38 -10.50 -9.61
C VAL A 60 -8.86 -11.60 -10.56
N VAL A 61 -9.98 -12.25 -10.26
CA VAL A 61 -10.57 -13.32 -11.09
C VAL A 61 -10.99 -12.77 -12.47
N ALA A 62 -11.62 -11.61 -12.50
CA ALA A 62 -12.04 -10.97 -13.77
C ALA A 62 -10.86 -10.63 -14.69
N GLN A 63 -9.68 -10.37 -14.12
CA GLN A 63 -8.43 -10.16 -14.86
C GLN A 63 -7.67 -11.46 -15.19
N GLY A 64 -8.27 -12.63 -14.96
CA GLY A 64 -7.66 -13.93 -15.23
C GLY A 64 -6.71 -14.41 -14.14
N GLY A 65 -6.71 -13.80 -12.96
CA GLY A 65 -5.94 -14.24 -11.80
C GLY A 65 -6.51 -15.50 -11.16
N ASP A 66 -5.63 -16.31 -10.59
CA ASP A 66 -5.95 -17.59 -9.92
C ASP A 66 -5.66 -17.47 -8.41
N LEU A 67 -6.70 -17.26 -7.62
CA LEU A 67 -6.62 -17.13 -6.17
C LEU A 67 -6.19 -18.42 -5.47
N GLU A 68 -6.58 -19.58 -5.98
CA GLU A 68 -6.17 -20.87 -5.46
C GLU A 68 -4.66 -21.10 -5.61
N ARG A 69 -4.15 -20.77 -6.80
CA ARG A 69 -2.72 -20.84 -7.08
C ARG A 69 -1.94 -19.85 -6.20
N PHE A 70 -2.47 -18.65 -6.01
CA PHE A 70 -1.86 -17.65 -5.12
C PHE A 70 -1.76 -18.19 -3.69
N ARG A 71 -2.86 -18.71 -3.12
CA ARG A 71 -2.87 -19.31 -1.77
C ARG A 71 -1.84 -20.42 -1.62
N LYS A 72 -1.74 -21.33 -2.60
CA LYS A 72 -0.73 -22.40 -2.60
C LYS A 72 0.71 -21.88 -2.65
N VAL A 73 0.95 -20.74 -3.30
CA VAL A 73 2.29 -20.15 -3.34
C VAL A 73 2.66 -19.55 -2.00
N VAL A 74 1.76 -18.80 -1.35
CA VAL A 74 2.07 -18.14 -0.08
C VAL A 74 2.17 -19.09 1.13
N GLU A 75 1.65 -20.32 0.99
CA GLU A 75 1.79 -21.39 1.99
C GLU A 75 3.14 -22.13 1.93
N LYS A 76 3.95 -21.90 0.90
CA LYS A 76 5.26 -22.54 0.79
C LYS A 76 6.18 -22.08 1.92
N PRO A 77 7.06 -22.99 2.42
CA PRO A 77 8.03 -22.62 3.44
C PRO A 77 9.01 -21.57 2.91
N VAL A 78 9.39 -20.65 3.77
CA VAL A 78 10.40 -19.62 3.50
C VAL A 78 11.46 -19.61 4.59
N PHE A 79 12.69 -19.31 4.20
CA PHE A 79 13.75 -18.99 5.14
C PHE A 79 13.51 -17.58 5.66
N LYS A 80 13.63 -17.41 6.98
CA LYS A 80 13.40 -16.13 7.66
C LYS A 80 14.62 -15.74 8.46
N PHE A 81 15.03 -14.49 8.32
CA PHE A 81 16.09 -13.90 9.12
C PHE A 81 15.61 -12.63 9.80
N LYS A 82 15.60 -12.61 11.13
CA LYS A 82 15.12 -11.46 11.92
C LYS A 82 16.26 -10.49 12.20
N ILE A 83 16.03 -9.23 11.93
CA ILE A 83 16.92 -8.12 12.25
C ILE A 83 16.41 -7.46 13.52
N GLN A 84 17.29 -7.33 14.49
CA GLN A 84 16.97 -6.78 15.81
C GLN A 84 17.74 -5.49 16.07
N ALA A 85 17.16 -4.62 16.90
CA ALA A 85 17.81 -3.40 17.34
C ALA A 85 19.03 -3.71 18.22
N MET A 86 20.19 -3.15 17.89
CA MET A 86 21.41 -3.27 18.70
C MET A 86 21.49 -2.23 19.80
N ARG A 87 20.60 -1.23 19.80
CA ARG A 87 20.51 -0.17 20.80
C ARG A 87 19.07 0.24 21.04
N SER A 88 18.80 0.76 22.23
CA SER A 88 17.49 1.35 22.56
C SER A 88 17.41 2.78 22.04
N GLY A 89 16.20 3.23 21.71
CA GLY A 89 15.94 4.59 21.24
C GLY A 89 14.67 4.68 20.43
N TYR A 90 14.58 5.70 19.60
CA TYR A 90 13.49 5.92 18.66
C TYR A 90 14.00 5.73 17.23
N VAL A 91 13.23 5.08 16.40
CA VAL A 91 13.51 4.98 14.95
C VAL A 91 13.26 6.37 14.34
N THR A 92 14.34 7.03 13.91
CA THR A 92 14.26 8.41 13.39
C THR A 92 14.20 8.46 11.86
N ALA A 93 14.70 7.44 11.19
CA ALA A 93 14.59 7.28 9.74
C ALA A 93 14.69 5.81 9.33
N ILE A 94 14.02 5.48 8.22
CA ILE A 94 14.16 4.21 7.50
C ILE A 94 14.42 4.58 6.04
N ASP A 95 15.57 4.17 5.52
CA ASP A 95 15.98 4.41 4.14
C ASP A 95 15.26 3.42 3.20
N ALA A 96 14.19 3.87 2.57
CA ALA A 96 13.36 3.06 1.69
C ALA A 96 14.13 2.52 0.46
N GLU A 97 15.11 3.27 -0.05
CA GLU A 97 15.92 2.82 -1.18
C GLU A 97 16.78 1.62 -0.79
N LYS A 98 17.44 1.66 0.38
CA LYS A 98 18.20 0.51 0.89
C LYS A 98 17.30 -0.70 1.14
N VAL A 99 16.12 -0.49 1.73
CA VAL A 99 15.13 -1.58 1.91
C VAL A 99 14.78 -2.21 0.57
N GLY A 100 14.48 -1.40 -0.45
CA GLY A 100 14.16 -1.87 -1.81
C GLY A 100 15.33 -2.61 -2.47
N ARG A 101 16.56 -2.11 -2.33
CA ARG A 101 17.77 -2.77 -2.88
C ARG A 101 18.02 -4.13 -2.21
N VAL A 102 17.81 -4.24 -0.91
CA VAL A 102 17.92 -5.52 -0.21
C VAL A 102 16.83 -6.49 -0.66
N ALA A 103 15.58 -6.06 -0.77
CA ALA A 103 14.51 -6.90 -1.29
C ALA A 103 14.82 -7.41 -2.71
N LEU A 104 15.36 -6.54 -3.57
CA LEU A 104 15.80 -6.90 -4.91
C LEU A 104 16.92 -7.97 -4.88
N ALA A 105 17.93 -7.81 -4.02
CA ALA A 105 19.04 -8.76 -3.85
C ALA A 105 18.57 -10.12 -3.32
N LEU A 106 17.48 -10.16 -2.53
CA LEU A 106 16.86 -11.42 -2.08
C LEU A 106 16.12 -12.16 -3.20
N GLY A 107 15.85 -11.52 -4.33
CA GLY A 107 15.12 -12.08 -5.46
C GLY A 107 13.68 -11.59 -5.60
N ALA A 108 13.24 -10.58 -4.82
CA ALA A 108 11.91 -9.98 -4.96
C ALA A 108 11.71 -9.19 -6.27
N GLY A 109 12.78 -8.99 -7.03
CA GLY A 109 12.75 -8.30 -8.31
C GLY A 109 13.81 -8.86 -9.27
N ARG A 110 14.01 -8.17 -10.41
CA ARG A 110 14.97 -8.54 -11.44
C ARG A 110 16.09 -7.51 -11.51
N LEU A 111 17.33 -7.96 -11.50
CA LEU A 111 18.51 -7.17 -11.87
C LEU A 111 18.71 -7.23 -13.38
N GLU A 112 18.48 -8.40 -13.99
CA GLU A 112 18.51 -8.62 -15.44
C GLU A 112 17.18 -9.16 -15.93
N ALA A 113 16.84 -8.94 -17.19
CA ALA A 113 15.56 -9.36 -17.78
C ALA A 113 15.29 -10.88 -17.68
N LYS A 114 16.38 -11.68 -17.67
CA LYS A 114 16.34 -13.15 -17.56
C LYS A 114 16.14 -13.69 -16.14
N ASP A 115 16.30 -12.82 -15.12
CA ASP A 115 16.23 -13.26 -13.73
C ASP A 115 14.82 -13.75 -13.36
N ARG A 116 14.79 -14.80 -12.56
CA ARG A 116 13.54 -15.31 -12.01
C ARG A 116 13.22 -14.58 -10.71
N ILE A 117 12.01 -14.09 -10.61
CA ILE A 117 11.50 -13.48 -9.37
C ILE A 117 11.10 -14.61 -8.41
N ASP A 118 11.58 -14.52 -7.16
CA ASP A 118 11.03 -15.29 -6.05
C ASP A 118 9.82 -14.54 -5.47
N PRO A 119 8.59 -15.01 -5.67
CA PRO A 119 7.38 -14.29 -5.22
C PRO A 119 7.24 -14.25 -3.69
N LEU A 120 8.07 -14.99 -2.97
CA LEU A 120 8.08 -15.04 -1.51
C LEU A 120 9.31 -14.38 -0.90
N ALA A 121 10.20 -13.81 -1.74
CA ALA A 121 11.31 -13.01 -1.25
C ALA A 121 10.85 -11.60 -0.91
N GLY A 122 11.36 -11.04 0.19
CA GLY A 122 11.06 -9.68 0.57
C GLY A 122 11.55 -9.28 1.94
N VAL A 123 11.11 -8.10 2.35
CA VAL A 123 11.41 -7.49 3.63
C VAL A 123 10.11 -7.08 4.30
N SER A 124 9.85 -7.62 5.50
CA SER A 124 8.73 -7.21 6.35
C SER A 124 9.26 -6.29 7.44
N LEU A 125 8.83 -5.02 7.46
CA LEU A 125 9.22 -4.06 8.49
C LEU A 125 8.34 -4.27 9.74
N SER A 126 8.96 -4.36 10.91
CA SER A 126 8.27 -4.50 12.21
C SER A 126 8.14 -3.18 12.96
N VAL A 127 8.74 -2.11 12.44
CA VAL A 127 8.77 -0.77 13.05
C VAL A 127 8.55 0.31 12.00
N LYS A 128 8.11 1.47 12.48
CA LYS A 128 7.94 2.71 11.69
C LYS A 128 8.82 3.82 12.28
N VAL A 129 8.98 4.89 11.53
CA VAL A 129 9.59 6.13 12.03
C VAL A 129 8.74 6.68 13.17
N GLY A 130 9.38 6.99 14.30
CA GLY A 130 8.73 7.41 15.55
C GLY A 130 8.61 6.31 16.60
N ASP A 131 8.70 5.03 16.22
CA ASP A 131 8.58 3.93 17.16
C ASP A 131 9.75 3.88 18.14
N LYS A 132 9.43 3.60 19.40
CA LYS A 132 10.42 3.36 20.46
C LYS A 132 10.81 1.88 20.45
N VAL A 133 12.11 1.61 20.39
CA VAL A 133 12.66 0.26 20.39
C VAL A 133 13.62 0.04 21.56
N ALA A 134 13.63 -1.16 22.08
CA ALA A 134 14.64 -1.64 23.05
C ALA A 134 15.69 -2.49 22.32
N VAL A 135 16.85 -2.71 22.96
CA VAL A 135 17.83 -3.69 22.47
C VAL A 135 17.15 -5.04 22.30
N GLY A 136 17.37 -5.70 21.15
CA GLY A 136 16.77 -6.98 20.81
C GLY A 136 15.36 -6.90 20.23
N ALA A 137 14.71 -5.71 20.19
CA ALA A 137 13.42 -5.55 19.54
C ALA A 137 13.51 -5.83 18.04
N PRO A 138 12.52 -6.51 17.43
CA PRO A 138 12.54 -6.77 15.99
C PRO A 138 12.39 -5.47 15.20
N LEU A 139 13.27 -5.23 14.23
CA LEU A 139 13.20 -4.12 13.29
C LEU A 139 12.58 -4.56 11.96
N ALA A 140 12.99 -5.72 11.47
CA ALA A 140 12.53 -6.28 10.21
C ALA A 140 12.74 -7.79 10.15
N THR A 141 12.08 -8.43 9.19
CA THR A 141 12.31 -9.83 8.83
C THR A 141 12.60 -9.89 7.32
N LEU A 142 13.71 -10.54 6.96
CA LEU A 142 14.01 -10.96 5.60
C LEU A 142 13.34 -12.29 5.34
N GLU A 143 12.77 -12.47 4.16
CA GLU A 143 12.13 -13.71 3.73
C GLU A 143 12.61 -14.09 2.32
N LYS A 144 12.80 -15.41 2.09
CA LYS A 144 13.25 -15.96 0.81
C LYS A 144 12.82 -17.43 0.71
N SER A 145 12.31 -17.86 -0.45
CA SER A 145 11.88 -19.26 -0.65
C SER A 145 12.98 -20.16 -1.22
N THR A 146 14.04 -19.55 -1.73
CA THR A 146 15.22 -20.26 -2.27
C THR A 146 16.27 -20.47 -1.17
N GLU A 147 17.44 -20.98 -1.53
CA GLU A 147 18.56 -21.25 -0.59
C GLU A 147 18.81 -20.04 0.35
N PRO A 148 19.16 -20.29 1.63
CA PRO A 148 19.32 -19.23 2.63
C PRO A 148 20.60 -18.38 2.43
N ASP A 149 21.39 -18.68 1.41
CA ASP A 149 22.62 -17.98 1.12
C ASP A 149 22.42 -16.47 0.94
N GLY A 150 23.32 -15.70 1.53
CA GLY A 150 23.32 -14.25 1.44
C GLY A 150 22.38 -13.53 2.41
N LEU A 151 21.57 -14.23 3.22
CA LEU A 151 20.68 -13.60 4.20
C LEU A 151 21.45 -12.78 5.24
N ASP A 152 22.62 -13.25 5.71
CA ASP A 152 23.43 -12.52 6.68
C ASP A 152 23.98 -11.20 6.10
N ALA A 153 24.46 -11.24 4.85
CA ALA A 153 24.93 -10.05 4.15
C ALA A 153 23.79 -9.06 3.89
N ALA A 154 22.65 -9.57 3.44
CA ALA A 154 21.43 -8.78 3.23
C ALA A 154 20.93 -8.15 4.54
N ALA A 155 21.01 -8.88 5.66
CA ALA A 155 20.67 -8.40 6.98
C ALA A 155 21.58 -7.25 7.44
N ALA A 156 22.88 -7.39 7.22
CA ALA A 156 23.86 -6.35 7.55
C ALA A 156 23.61 -5.06 6.73
N GLU A 157 23.27 -5.19 5.44
CA GLU A 157 22.91 -4.04 4.61
C GLU A 157 21.57 -3.42 5.04
N LEU A 158 20.55 -4.25 5.33
CA LEU A 158 19.25 -3.74 5.77
C LEU A 158 19.36 -3.03 7.12
N TYR A 159 20.21 -3.51 8.04
CA TYR A 159 20.40 -2.82 9.32
C TYR A 159 20.85 -1.36 9.15
N LYS A 160 21.66 -1.08 8.12
CA LYS A 160 22.12 0.28 7.79
C LYS A 160 21.00 1.21 7.28
N ALA A 161 19.83 0.65 6.96
CA ALA A 161 18.67 1.45 6.58
C ALA A 161 18.02 2.13 7.78
N PHE A 162 18.22 1.62 8.99
CA PHE A 162 17.58 2.14 10.20
C PHE A 162 18.47 3.14 10.91
N GLN A 163 17.92 4.30 11.23
CA GLN A 163 18.53 5.27 12.13
C GLN A 163 17.77 5.25 13.45
N ILE A 164 18.48 5.04 14.56
CA ILE A 164 17.92 5.00 15.90
C ILE A 164 18.61 6.09 16.72
N SER A 165 17.84 6.94 17.41
CA SER A 165 18.33 8.04 18.26
C SER A 165 17.71 7.98 19.65
N ALA A 166 18.33 8.63 20.63
CA ALA A 166 17.77 8.78 21.96
C ALA A 166 16.54 9.68 21.99
N THR A 167 16.43 10.62 21.02
CA THR A 167 15.35 11.58 20.91
C THR A 167 14.35 11.13 19.85
N ALA A 168 13.06 11.24 20.16
CA ALA A 168 12.01 10.98 19.18
C ALA A 168 12.07 12.01 18.03
N PRO A 169 11.82 11.59 16.79
CA PRO A 169 11.72 12.51 15.66
C PRO A 169 10.44 13.35 15.77
N GLU A 170 10.44 14.50 15.11
CA GLU A 170 9.22 15.28 14.94
C GLU A 170 8.17 14.46 14.16
N LYS A 171 6.92 14.57 14.60
CA LYS A 171 5.79 13.92 13.93
C LYS A 171 5.58 14.61 12.58
N ARG A 172 5.66 13.83 11.50
CA ARG A 172 5.35 14.30 10.15
C ARG A 172 3.93 13.90 9.77
N GLU A 173 3.19 14.84 9.19
CA GLU A 173 1.91 14.54 8.58
C GLU A 173 2.11 13.79 7.25
N LEU A 174 1.29 12.78 6.98
CA LEU A 174 1.34 12.04 5.72
C LEU A 174 0.73 12.83 4.57
N ILE A 175 -0.28 13.65 4.86
CA ILE A 175 -0.95 14.50 3.88
C ILE A 175 -0.51 15.92 4.16
N LEU A 176 0.32 16.47 3.28
CA LEU A 176 0.85 17.82 3.42
C LEU A 176 -0.17 18.87 2.98
N GLU A 177 -0.92 18.59 1.90
CA GLU A 177 -1.85 19.53 1.31
C GLU A 177 -2.92 18.78 0.49
N ARG A 178 -4.10 19.39 0.37
CA ARG A 178 -5.16 18.97 -0.55
C ARG A 178 -5.40 20.09 -1.54
N VAL A 179 -5.09 19.85 -2.81
CA VAL A 179 -5.25 20.83 -3.88
C VAL A 179 -6.56 20.58 -4.64
N GLY A 180 -7.36 21.65 -4.84
CA GLY A 180 -8.62 21.57 -5.59
C GLY A 180 -9.76 20.85 -4.88
N PHE A 181 -9.56 20.39 -3.63
CA PHE A 181 -10.60 19.82 -2.80
C PHE A 181 -11.03 20.88 -1.77
N GLU A 182 -11.90 21.80 -2.19
CA GLU A 182 -12.61 22.64 -1.25
C GLU A 182 -13.60 21.75 -0.48
N GLN A 183 -13.56 21.82 0.84
CA GLN A 183 -14.63 21.24 1.64
C GLN A 183 -15.89 21.99 1.25
N ASN A 184 -16.73 21.39 0.41
CA ASN A 184 -18.08 21.88 0.18
C ASN A 184 -18.84 21.71 1.51
N ALA A 185 -18.65 22.65 2.42
CA ALA A 185 -19.48 22.83 3.59
C ALA A 185 -20.93 23.16 3.20
N ASN A 186 -21.15 23.46 1.92
CA ASN A 186 -22.43 23.71 1.28
C ASN A 186 -22.68 22.64 0.22
N LEU A 187 -22.87 21.37 0.62
CA LEU A 187 -23.64 20.47 -0.21
C LEU A 187 -25.05 21.10 -0.31
N ARG A 188 -25.39 21.54 -1.51
CA ARG A 188 -26.69 22.13 -1.85
C ARG A 188 -27.79 21.31 -1.22
N GLU A 189 -28.74 21.96 -0.59
CA GLU A 189 -29.99 21.34 -0.20
C GLU A 189 -30.60 20.63 -1.43
N PRO A 190 -31.22 19.45 -1.28
CA PRO A 190 -31.82 18.74 -2.41
C PRO A 190 -32.97 19.58 -2.98
N GLY A 191 -32.69 20.35 -4.02
CA GLY A 191 -33.67 21.23 -4.66
C GLY A 191 -33.19 22.11 -5.79
N GLU A 192 -31.90 22.41 -5.90
CA GLU A 192 -31.38 23.22 -7.00
C GLU A 192 -30.67 22.39 -8.07
N SER A 193 -31.46 21.89 -8.98
CA SER A 193 -31.06 21.37 -10.28
C SER A 193 -30.49 22.52 -11.12
N SER A 194 -29.18 22.72 -11.12
CA SER A 194 -28.55 23.51 -12.16
C SER A 194 -28.40 22.64 -13.40
N ARG A 195 -29.17 22.99 -14.44
CA ARG A 195 -28.97 22.54 -15.82
C ARG A 195 -27.48 22.79 -16.16
N ILE A 196 -26.73 21.73 -16.30
CA ILE A 196 -25.49 21.77 -17.09
C ILE A 196 -26.00 21.83 -18.53
N GLU A 197 -25.83 22.98 -19.17
CA GLU A 197 -26.10 23.13 -20.58
C GLU A 197 -25.22 22.13 -21.34
N ASP A 198 -25.90 21.28 -22.12
CA ASP A 198 -25.31 20.33 -23.07
C ASP A 198 -24.47 21.11 -24.10
N GLY A 199 -23.16 21.10 -23.87
CA GLY A 199 -22.14 21.66 -24.75
C GLY A 199 -21.07 20.63 -25.12
N ILE A 200 -21.44 19.36 -25.26
CA ILE A 200 -20.59 18.39 -25.91
C ILE A 200 -20.87 18.45 -27.40
N ARG A 201 -20.00 19.11 -28.15
CA ARG A 201 -19.99 19.07 -29.60
C ARG A 201 -19.82 17.62 -30.07
N GLU A 202 -20.82 17.13 -30.77
CA GLU A 202 -20.78 15.97 -31.66
C GLU A 202 -19.88 16.26 -32.88
N ASP A 203 -18.58 16.33 -32.73
CA ASP A 203 -17.68 16.43 -33.89
C ASP A 203 -16.34 15.74 -33.57
N SER A 204 -16.34 14.43 -33.48
CA SER A 204 -15.11 13.60 -33.69
C SER A 204 -15.34 12.09 -33.64
N LEU A 205 -16.43 11.60 -34.18
CA LEU A 205 -16.62 10.16 -34.42
C LEU A 205 -16.87 9.85 -35.90
N ASN A 206 -16.12 10.48 -36.79
CA ASN A 206 -16.12 10.08 -38.21
C ASN A 206 -14.74 10.36 -38.84
N SER A 207 -13.74 9.55 -38.52
CA SER A 207 -12.62 9.30 -39.42
C SER A 207 -11.74 8.16 -38.91
N CYS A 208 -12.18 6.94 -39.10
CA CYS A 208 -11.28 5.77 -39.16
C CYS A 208 -11.94 4.66 -40.02
N ASP A 209 -12.36 5.02 -41.22
CA ASP A 209 -12.57 4.09 -42.34
C ASP A 209 -11.31 4.08 -43.17
N SER A 210 -10.31 3.29 -42.79
CA SER A 210 -9.30 2.80 -43.70
C SER A 210 -8.35 1.82 -42.97
N CYS A 211 -8.78 0.62 -42.77
CA CYS A 211 -7.93 -0.57 -42.60
C CYS A 211 -8.72 -1.83 -42.91
N SER A 212 -9.13 -1.95 -44.15
CA SER A 212 -9.46 -3.24 -44.77
C SER A 212 -8.55 -3.38 -45.97
N GLU A 213 -8.04 -4.60 -46.11
CA GLU A 213 -7.25 -5.13 -47.22
C GLU A 213 -5.72 -4.88 -47.18
N GLU A 214 -4.98 -5.89 -46.67
CA GLU A 214 -4.09 -6.73 -47.49
C GLU A 214 -3.37 -7.78 -46.65
N ARG A 215 -3.70 -9.05 -47.02
CA ARG A 215 -2.95 -10.33 -46.91
C ARG A 215 -2.60 -10.90 -45.56
#